data_04bb6eded515770428fd00cd4a2950c6
#
_entry.id   04bb6eded515770428fd00cd4a2950c6
#
_cell.length_a   1.000
_cell.length_b   1.000
_cell.length_c   1.000
_cell.angle_alpha   90.00
_cell.angle_beta   90.00
_cell.angle_gamma   90.00
#
_symmetry.space_group_name_H-M   'P 1'
#
loop_
_entity.id
_entity.type
_entity.pdbx_description
1 polymer ?
#
loop_
_entity_poly.entity_id
_entity_poly.type
_entity_poly.pdbx_seq_one_letter_code
_entity_poly.pdbx_strand_id
1 'polypeptide(L)'
;DLVTVNLGIPARVLKKFDDGDRVIDRELVRDCLPPREPDTHKGSFGRLLVCGGSVNYPGALVLAARSAYRGGAGLVECALPERIYEVAAAYNPENIYTLLEEEDGVISENAAGTLLKRLANANTLLLGPGFGLEDTTARFVQRVLFSPTVKSKSSLIGFLPTGESPQKASLTANIPLLIDADGLRLLAKVENWSAKLRAEVVLTPHPGEMSAL
;
A
#
# COMPACT_ATOMS: atom_id res chain seq x y z
N ASP A 1 -27.79 8.65 -2.75
CA ASP A 1 -28.00 7.45 -3.56
C ASP A 1 -28.31 7.90 -4.99
N LEU A 2 -27.61 7.33 -5.97
CA LEU A 2 -27.84 7.59 -7.38
C LEU A 2 -28.81 6.53 -7.90
N VAL A 3 -29.97 6.96 -8.36
CA VAL A 3 -31.00 6.07 -8.92
C VAL A 3 -31.07 6.33 -10.43
N THR A 4 -30.74 5.32 -11.22
CA THR A 4 -30.91 5.40 -12.68
C THR A 4 -32.29 4.97 -13.07
N VAL A 5 -33.02 5.83 -13.80
CA VAL A 5 -34.35 5.51 -14.35
C VAL A 5 -34.24 5.42 -15.87
N ASN A 6 -34.71 4.28 -16.40
CA ASN A 6 -34.73 4.09 -17.84
C ASN A 6 -35.84 4.97 -18.49
N LEU A 7 -35.44 5.96 -19.24
CA LEU A 7 -36.32 6.89 -19.95
C LEU A 7 -36.75 6.37 -21.32
N GLY A 8 -36.40 5.15 -21.69
CA GLY A 8 -36.71 4.57 -23.04
C GLY A 8 -35.91 5.19 -24.17
N ILE A 9 -34.82 5.88 -23.90
CA ILE A 9 -33.96 6.50 -24.93
C ILE A 9 -33.21 5.37 -25.66
N PRO A 10 -33.29 5.31 -27.00
CA PRO A 10 -32.60 4.27 -27.76
C PRO A 10 -31.09 4.31 -27.54
N ALA A 11 -30.47 3.13 -27.38
CA ALA A 11 -29.02 3.00 -27.12
C ALA A 11 -28.12 3.72 -28.15
N ARG A 12 -28.58 3.82 -29.42
CA ARG A 12 -27.88 4.56 -30.50
C ARG A 12 -27.76 6.07 -30.21
N VAL A 13 -28.70 6.62 -29.44
CA VAL A 13 -28.68 8.04 -29.03
C VAL A 13 -27.75 8.21 -27.85
N LEU A 14 -27.83 7.32 -26.85
CA LEU A 14 -26.99 7.34 -25.64
C LEU A 14 -25.50 7.23 -26.00
N LYS A 15 -25.15 6.38 -26.98
CA LYS A 15 -23.75 6.26 -27.44
C LYS A 15 -23.11 7.56 -27.92
N LYS A 16 -23.90 8.55 -28.33
CA LYS A 16 -23.39 9.87 -28.79
C LYS A 16 -22.95 10.75 -27.62
N PHE A 17 -23.39 10.41 -26.40
CA PHE A 17 -23.10 11.13 -25.15
C PHE A 17 -22.32 10.29 -24.18
N ASP A 18 -21.84 9.10 -24.61
CA ASP A 18 -21.00 8.23 -23.80
C ASP A 18 -19.58 8.81 -23.82
N ASP A 19 -19.23 9.51 -22.74
CA ASP A 19 -17.92 10.09 -22.49
C ASP A 19 -16.94 9.08 -21.84
N GLY A 20 -17.39 7.85 -21.62
CA GLY A 20 -16.59 6.78 -21.02
C GLY A 20 -16.71 6.70 -19.50
N ASP A 21 -17.38 7.67 -18.86
CA ASP A 21 -17.61 7.64 -17.42
C ASP A 21 -18.54 6.48 -17.03
N ARG A 22 -18.20 5.79 -15.95
CA ARG A 22 -18.93 4.64 -15.44
C ARG A 22 -19.30 4.82 -13.97
N VAL A 23 -20.53 4.48 -13.63
CA VAL A 23 -20.94 4.32 -12.24
C VAL A 23 -20.50 2.92 -11.78
N ILE A 24 -19.80 2.87 -10.64
CA ILE A 24 -19.39 1.59 -10.05
C ILE A 24 -20.64 0.88 -9.55
N ASP A 25 -21.03 -0.18 -10.23
CA ASP A 25 -22.14 -1.05 -9.88
C ASP A 25 -21.67 -2.46 -9.50
N ARG A 26 -22.60 -3.32 -9.15
CA ARG A 26 -22.30 -4.71 -8.75
C ARG A 26 -21.68 -5.52 -9.90
N GLU A 27 -22.09 -5.28 -11.14
CA GLU A 27 -21.58 -6.01 -12.31
C GLU A 27 -20.13 -5.66 -12.55
N LEU A 28 -19.80 -4.37 -12.58
CA LEU A 28 -18.43 -3.91 -12.75
C LEU A 28 -17.51 -4.48 -11.66
N VAL A 29 -17.96 -4.44 -10.38
CA VAL A 29 -17.17 -5.00 -9.28
C VAL A 29 -17.00 -6.51 -9.43
N ARG A 30 -18.05 -7.24 -9.78
CA ARG A 30 -17.96 -8.69 -9.99
C ARG A 30 -16.97 -9.05 -11.10
N ASP A 31 -16.98 -8.29 -12.20
CA ASP A 31 -16.13 -8.56 -13.36
C ASP A 31 -14.65 -8.22 -13.07
N CYS A 32 -14.39 -7.33 -12.12
CA CYS A 32 -13.04 -7.02 -11.63
C CYS A 32 -12.50 -8.02 -10.61
N LEU A 33 -13.36 -8.83 -9.98
CA LEU A 33 -12.90 -9.81 -8.98
C LEU A 33 -12.35 -11.07 -9.68
N PRO A 34 -11.16 -11.54 -9.31
CA PRO A 34 -10.63 -12.78 -9.86
C PRO A 34 -11.51 -13.98 -9.45
N PRO A 35 -11.67 -14.98 -10.31
CA PRO A 35 -12.37 -16.20 -9.96
C PRO A 35 -11.63 -16.91 -8.83
N ARG A 36 -12.39 -17.56 -7.94
CA ARG A 36 -11.83 -18.38 -6.86
C ARG A 36 -12.04 -19.85 -7.21
N GLU A 37 -10.94 -20.51 -7.56
CA GLU A 37 -10.98 -21.95 -7.82
C GLU A 37 -11.19 -22.72 -6.51
N PRO A 38 -11.90 -23.87 -6.54
CA PRO A 38 -12.17 -24.66 -5.33
C PRO A 38 -10.91 -25.16 -4.61
N ASP A 39 -9.84 -25.45 -5.36
CA ASP A 39 -8.57 -25.98 -4.84
C ASP A 39 -7.54 -24.87 -4.61
N THR A 40 -7.88 -23.95 -3.71
CA THR A 40 -6.99 -22.81 -3.36
C THR A 40 -6.73 -22.77 -1.86
N HIS A 41 -5.62 -22.14 -1.48
CA HIS A 41 -5.22 -21.91 -0.09
C HIS A 41 -4.93 -20.40 0.14
N LYS A 42 -4.71 -20.02 1.40
CA LYS A 42 -4.46 -18.60 1.77
C LYS A 42 -3.34 -17.93 0.98
N GLY A 43 -2.31 -18.66 0.54
CA GLY A 43 -1.22 -18.13 -0.27
C GLY A 43 -1.60 -17.82 -1.72
N SER A 44 -2.67 -18.43 -2.26
CA SER A 44 -3.14 -18.22 -3.63
C SER A 44 -3.69 -16.80 -3.86
N PHE A 45 -4.13 -16.13 -2.81
CA PHE A 45 -4.73 -14.80 -2.88
C PHE A 45 -3.80 -13.68 -2.43
N GLY A 46 -2.51 -13.95 -2.44
CA GLY A 46 -1.48 -12.96 -2.17
C GLY A 46 -1.34 -12.53 -0.71
N ARG A 47 -0.26 -11.81 -0.45
CA ARG A 47 0.09 -11.23 0.85
C ARG A 47 0.16 -9.72 0.72
N LEU A 48 -0.70 -9.03 1.43
CA LEU A 48 -0.68 -7.58 1.55
C LEU A 48 0.11 -7.19 2.80
N LEU A 49 1.09 -6.30 2.64
CA LEU A 49 1.74 -5.61 3.74
C LEU A 49 1.07 -4.25 3.94
N VAL A 50 0.48 -4.01 5.09
CA VAL A 50 -0.13 -2.73 5.47
C VAL A 50 0.81 -2.04 6.44
N CYS A 51 1.37 -0.90 6.08
CA CYS A 51 2.20 -0.09 6.95
C CYS A 51 1.45 1.17 7.36
N GLY A 52 1.18 1.32 8.64
CA GLY A 52 0.32 2.39 9.10
C GLY A 52 0.17 2.44 10.63
N GLY A 53 -0.72 3.33 11.06
CA GLY A 53 -1.04 3.54 12.46
C GLY A 53 -0.03 4.40 13.20
N SER A 54 -0.52 5.05 14.22
CA SER A 54 0.23 5.79 15.22
C SER A 54 -0.56 5.77 16.53
N VAL A 55 0.02 6.28 17.60
CA VAL A 55 -0.67 6.39 18.89
C VAL A 55 -1.98 7.18 18.78
N ASN A 56 -2.04 8.15 17.86
CA ASN A 56 -3.21 8.98 17.63
C ASN A 56 -4.25 8.31 16.72
N TYR A 57 -3.82 7.40 15.82
CA TYR A 57 -4.67 6.81 14.79
C TYR A 57 -4.50 5.29 14.66
N PRO A 58 -4.63 4.52 15.77
CA PRO A 58 -4.44 3.06 15.71
C PRO A 58 -5.53 2.38 14.87
N GLY A 59 -6.74 2.95 14.85
CA GLY A 59 -7.88 2.40 14.13
C GLY A 59 -7.75 2.43 12.61
N ALA A 60 -6.99 3.34 12.03
CA ALA A 60 -6.83 3.46 10.58
C ALA A 60 -6.19 2.19 9.98
N LEU A 61 -5.12 1.70 10.59
CA LEU A 61 -4.48 0.43 10.22
C LEU A 61 -5.44 -0.76 10.36
N VAL A 62 -6.17 -0.82 11.48
CA VAL A 62 -7.14 -1.90 11.77
C VAL A 62 -8.21 -1.96 10.69
N LEU A 63 -8.78 -0.81 10.31
CA LEU A 63 -9.80 -0.72 9.26
C LEU A 63 -9.25 -1.14 7.89
N ALA A 64 -8.05 -0.69 7.55
CA ALA A 64 -7.39 -1.06 6.29
C ALA A 64 -7.16 -2.58 6.20
N ALA A 65 -6.64 -3.19 7.26
CA ALA A 65 -6.40 -4.64 7.32
C ALA A 65 -7.68 -5.47 7.22
N ARG A 66 -8.74 -5.07 7.93
CA ARG A 66 -10.07 -5.73 7.83
C ARG A 66 -10.65 -5.60 6.44
N SER A 67 -10.52 -4.44 5.82
CA SER A 67 -10.99 -4.22 4.45
C SER A 67 -10.26 -5.11 3.45
N ALA A 68 -8.96 -5.32 3.63
CA ALA A 68 -8.15 -6.20 2.79
C ALA A 68 -8.65 -7.66 2.85
N TYR A 69 -8.91 -8.21 4.03
CA TYR A 69 -9.49 -9.55 4.15
C TYR A 69 -10.88 -9.63 3.53
N ARG A 70 -11.73 -8.63 3.74
CA ARG A 70 -13.06 -8.56 3.12
C ARG A 70 -12.99 -8.41 1.60
N GLY A 71 -11.95 -7.74 1.08
CA GLY A 71 -11.65 -7.65 -0.35
C GLY A 71 -11.06 -8.93 -0.94
N GLY A 72 -10.64 -9.88 -0.07
CA GLY A 72 -10.20 -11.21 -0.50
C GLY A 72 -8.72 -11.48 -0.42
N ALA A 73 -7.92 -10.63 0.24
CA ALA A 73 -6.52 -10.91 0.49
C ALA A 73 -6.35 -12.23 1.26
N GLY A 74 -5.36 -13.03 0.86
CA GLY A 74 -5.11 -14.32 1.48
C GLY A 74 -4.39 -14.21 2.82
N LEU A 75 -3.45 -13.28 2.92
CA LEU A 75 -2.70 -12.95 4.13
C LEU A 75 -2.56 -11.43 4.24
N VAL A 76 -2.75 -10.91 5.43
CA VAL A 76 -2.50 -9.50 5.74
C VAL A 76 -1.46 -9.41 6.84
N GLU A 77 -0.40 -8.68 6.57
CA GLU A 77 0.63 -8.35 7.54
C GLU A 77 0.57 -6.86 7.86
N CYS A 78 0.47 -6.53 9.14
CA CYS A 78 0.44 -5.16 9.64
C CYS A 78 1.81 -4.78 10.20
N ALA A 79 2.46 -3.80 9.61
CA ALA A 79 3.66 -3.17 10.11
C ALA A 79 3.28 -1.86 10.81
N LEU A 80 3.54 -1.76 12.11
CA LEU A 80 2.99 -0.73 12.98
C LEU A 80 3.95 -0.37 14.14
N PRO A 81 3.83 0.81 14.74
CA PRO A 81 4.54 1.16 15.97
C PRO A 81 4.26 0.15 17.09
N GLU A 82 5.29 -0.29 17.81
CA GLU A 82 5.15 -1.29 18.87
C GLU A 82 4.06 -0.91 19.89
N ARG A 83 3.97 0.37 20.26
CA ARG A 83 3.03 0.90 21.26
C ARG A 83 1.56 0.61 20.97
N ILE A 84 1.17 0.48 19.70
CA ILE A 84 -0.23 0.21 19.33
C ILE A 84 -0.52 -1.26 19.02
N TYR A 85 0.47 -2.14 19.15
CA TYR A 85 0.33 -3.56 18.81
C TYR A 85 -0.81 -4.24 19.55
N GLU A 86 -0.88 -4.12 20.87
CA GLU A 86 -1.89 -4.79 21.68
C GLU A 86 -3.32 -4.39 21.25
N VAL A 87 -3.52 -3.09 20.97
CA VAL A 87 -4.79 -2.58 20.49
C VAL A 87 -5.11 -3.16 19.11
N ALA A 88 -4.18 -3.12 18.18
CA ALA A 88 -4.39 -3.64 16.83
C ALA A 88 -4.67 -5.16 16.83
N ALA A 89 -3.92 -5.92 17.64
CA ALA A 89 -4.06 -7.36 17.74
C ALA A 89 -5.39 -7.78 18.38
N ALA A 90 -5.89 -7.00 19.34
CA ALA A 90 -7.18 -7.26 19.97
C ALA A 90 -8.35 -7.16 18.96
N TYR A 91 -8.25 -6.26 17.98
CA TYR A 91 -9.29 -6.05 16.97
C TYR A 91 -9.14 -6.95 15.73
N ASN A 92 -7.92 -7.36 15.37
CA ASN A 92 -7.65 -8.18 14.18
C ASN A 92 -6.67 -9.33 14.52
N PRO A 93 -7.10 -10.32 15.28
CA PRO A 93 -6.23 -11.42 15.72
C PRO A 93 -5.74 -12.31 14.56
N GLU A 94 -6.39 -12.26 13.41
CA GLU A 94 -6.02 -13.02 12.21
C GLU A 94 -4.80 -12.43 11.44
N ASN A 95 -4.39 -11.21 11.75
CA ASN A 95 -3.26 -10.57 11.08
C ASN A 95 -1.91 -11.13 11.53
N ILE A 96 -0.94 -11.02 10.64
CA ILE A 96 0.48 -11.10 11.01
C ILE A 96 0.94 -9.71 11.40
N TYR A 97 1.78 -9.60 12.43
CA TYR A 97 2.28 -8.30 12.91
C TYR A 97 3.79 -8.19 12.79
N THR A 98 4.25 -7.03 12.33
CA THR A 98 5.65 -6.62 12.35
C THR A 98 5.76 -5.33 13.15
N LEU A 99 6.46 -5.40 14.29
CA LEU A 99 6.69 -4.25 15.12
C LEU A 99 7.78 -3.37 14.50
N LEU A 100 7.48 -2.09 14.37
CA LEU A 100 8.36 -1.07 13.83
C LEU A 100 8.90 -0.19 14.96
N GLU A 101 10.16 0.20 14.84
CA GLU A 101 10.76 1.19 15.71
C GLU A 101 9.95 2.49 15.67
N GLU A 102 9.71 3.06 16.83
CA GLU A 102 8.90 4.26 17.01
C GLU A 102 9.66 5.40 17.65
N GLU A 103 9.13 6.61 17.48
CA GLU A 103 9.55 7.82 18.17
C GLU A 103 8.28 8.59 18.54
N ASP A 104 8.04 8.78 19.84
CA ASP A 104 6.84 9.44 20.39
C ASP A 104 5.49 8.85 19.90
N GLY A 105 5.45 7.53 19.62
CA GLY A 105 4.24 6.82 19.20
C GLY A 105 3.93 6.91 17.72
N VAL A 106 4.86 7.42 16.90
CA VAL A 106 4.80 7.40 15.44
C VAL A 106 5.96 6.59 14.86
N ILE A 107 5.86 6.16 13.61
CA ILE A 107 6.90 5.35 12.97
C ILE A 107 8.19 6.17 12.82
N SER A 108 9.27 5.67 13.37
CA SER A 108 10.60 6.27 13.29
C SER A 108 11.25 6.04 11.92
N GLU A 109 12.11 6.96 11.50
CA GLU A 109 12.96 6.84 10.31
C GLU A 109 13.74 5.52 10.29
N ASN A 110 14.17 5.02 11.44
CA ASN A 110 14.97 3.80 11.56
C ASN A 110 14.18 2.52 11.20
N ALA A 111 12.87 2.55 11.28
CA ALA A 111 11.99 1.44 10.92
C ALA A 111 12.03 1.07 9.43
N ALA A 112 12.55 1.94 8.56
CA ALA A 112 12.57 1.69 7.12
C ALA A 112 13.29 0.38 6.75
N GLY A 113 14.40 0.06 7.42
CA GLY A 113 15.12 -1.19 7.19
C GLY A 113 14.32 -2.44 7.55
N THR A 114 13.54 -2.38 8.63
CA THR A 114 12.65 -3.46 9.08
C THR A 114 11.52 -3.66 8.08
N LEU A 115 10.84 -2.59 7.63
CA LEU A 115 9.78 -2.68 6.63
C LEU A 115 10.30 -3.24 5.29
N LEU A 116 11.43 -2.75 4.80
CA LEU A 116 12.01 -3.20 3.52
C LEU A 116 12.38 -4.69 3.52
N LYS A 117 12.80 -5.27 4.65
CA LYS A 117 13.01 -6.71 4.78
C LYS A 117 11.71 -7.50 4.64
N ARG A 118 10.59 -6.97 5.16
CA ARG A 118 9.28 -7.63 5.08
C ARG A 118 8.69 -7.58 3.68
N LEU A 119 8.99 -6.52 2.91
CA LEU A 119 8.56 -6.38 1.53
C LEU A 119 9.00 -7.55 0.62
N ALA A 120 10.12 -8.18 0.90
CA ALA A 120 10.59 -9.33 0.13
C ALA A 120 9.59 -10.51 0.09
N ASN A 121 8.66 -10.57 1.05
CA ASN A 121 7.65 -11.61 1.16
C ASN A 121 6.22 -11.10 0.88
N ALA A 122 6.06 -9.86 0.44
CA ALA A 122 4.78 -9.25 0.13
C ALA A 122 4.53 -9.21 -1.38
N ASN A 123 3.28 -9.25 -1.78
CA ASN A 123 2.84 -9.05 -3.15
C ASN A 123 2.43 -7.61 -3.42
N THR A 124 2.03 -6.87 -2.38
CA THR A 124 1.56 -5.48 -2.46
C THR A 124 1.85 -4.78 -1.14
N LEU A 125 2.13 -3.48 -1.19
CA LEU A 125 2.28 -2.61 -0.03
C LEU A 125 1.17 -1.55 -0.01
N LEU A 126 0.47 -1.43 1.11
CA LEU A 126 -0.33 -0.25 1.46
C LEU A 126 0.45 0.60 2.46
N LEU A 127 0.62 1.88 2.18
CA LEU A 127 1.43 2.81 2.96
C LEU A 127 0.62 4.06 3.31
N GLY A 128 0.53 4.40 4.60
CA GLY A 128 0.05 5.71 5.00
C GLY A 128 -1.12 5.83 5.97
N PRO A 129 -2.06 4.88 6.06
CA PRO A 129 -3.21 5.05 6.93
C PRO A 129 -2.80 5.31 8.38
N GLY A 130 -3.11 6.52 8.90
CA GLY A 130 -2.88 6.88 10.30
C GLY A 130 -1.42 7.08 10.70
N PHE A 131 -0.54 7.45 9.79
CA PHE A 131 0.88 7.70 10.09
C PHE A 131 1.13 8.87 11.03
N GLY A 132 0.38 9.97 10.86
CA GLY A 132 0.78 11.29 11.34
C GLY A 132 1.68 12.00 10.32
N LEU A 133 2.11 13.23 10.65
CA LEU A 133 2.85 14.09 9.74
C LEU A 133 4.22 14.53 10.29
N GLU A 134 4.69 13.84 11.31
CA GLU A 134 5.93 14.10 12.03
C GLU A 134 7.14 13.90 11.10
N ASP A 135 8.20 14.67 11.35
CA ASP A 135 9.40 14.67 10.50
C ASP A 135 10.10 13.31 10.45
N THR A 136 10.10 12.57 11.55
CA THR A 136 10.69 11.22 11.59
C THR A 136 9.94 10.27 10.65
N THR A 137 8.60 10.34 10.63
CA THR A 137 7.76 9.57 9.72
C THR A 137 7.90 10.03 8.27
N ALA A 138 8.07 11.33 8.03
CA ALA A 138 8.37 11.84 6.70
C ALA A 138 9.69 11.27 6.14
N ARG A 139 10.74 11.22 6.96
CA ARG A 139 12.02 10.59 6.58
C ARG A 139 11.89 9.09 6.38
N PHE A 140 11.08 8.41 7.21
CA PHE A 140 10.75 6.99 7.01
C PHE A 140 10.14 6.74 5.63
N VAL A 141 9.10 7.49 5.25
CA VAL A 141 8.44 7.38 3.94
C VAL A 141 9.43 7.61 2.80
N GLN A 142 10.27 8.65 2.91
CA GLN A 142 11.31 8.93 1.90
C GLN A 142 12.31 7.76 1.76
N ARG A 143 12.74 7.17 2.87
CA ARG A 143 13.64 6.01 2.84
C ARG A 143 12.98 4.80 2.21
N VAL A 144 11.73 4.51 2.55
CA VAL A 144 11.00 3.36 1.99
C VAL A 144 10.80 3.51 0.49
N LEU A 145 10.38 4.68 0.03
CA LEU A 145 9.99 4.89 -1.37
C LEU A 145 11.18 5.15 -2.30
N PHE A 146 12.22 5.84 -1.81
CA PHE A 146 13.25 6.41 -2.69
C PHE A 146 14.68 5.97 -2.40
N SER A 147 14.94 5.24 -1.29
CA SER A 147 16.30 4.76 -1.03
C SER A 147 16.71 3.66 -2.01
N PRO A 148 17.95 3.71 -2.53
CA PRO A 148 18.46 2.62 -3.32
C PRO A 148 18.58 1.35 -2.47
N THR A 149 18.25 0.21 -3.04
CA THR A 149 18.35 -1.10 -2.38
C THR A 149 19.79 -1.36 -1.92
N VAL A 150 19.98 -1.50 -0.61
CA VAL A 150 21.22 -2.07 -0.10
C VAL A 150 21.16 -3.56 -0.34
N LYS A 151 21.94 -4.08 -1.27
CA LYS A 151 22.13 -5.53 -1.40
C LYS A 151 22.62 -6.04 -0.05
N SER A 152 21.87 -6.91 0.59
CA SER A 152 22.40 -7.79 1.63
C SER A 152 23.62 -8.47 1.05
N LYS A 153 24.80 -8.28 1.66
CA LYS A 153 25.98 -9.09 1.37
C LYS A 153 25.64 -10.52 1.75
N SER A 154 25.16 -11.32 0.81
CA SER A 154 25.34 -12.75 0.93
C SER A 154 26.86 -12.98 0.85
N SER A 155 27.46 -13.41 1.95
CA SER A 155 28.83 -13.89 2.00
C SER A 155 28.93 -15.15 1.15
N LEU A 156 29.17 -14.98 -0.15
CA LEU A 156 29.70 -16.02 -1.02
C LEU A 156 31.18 -15.73 -1.19
N ILE A 157 31.97 -16.49 -0.47
CA ILE A 157 33.41 -16.65 -0.70
C ILE A 157 33.58 -17.33 -2.05
N GLY A 158 34.22 -16.66 -3.00
CA GLY A 158 34.81 -17.26 -4.18
C GLY A 158 34.21 -16.86 -5.52
N PHE A 159 35.10 -16.26 -6.35
CA PHE A 159 35.02 -15.99 -7.78
C PHE A 159 34.09 -14.87 -8.25
N LEU A 160 34.74 -13.76 -8.63
CA LEU A 160 34.20 -12.63 -9.38
C LEU A 160 33.94 -13.00 -10.84
N PRO A 161 32.77 -12.72 -11.41
CA PRO A 161 32.62 -12.32 -12.80
C PRO A 161 32.62 -10.78 -12.89
N THR A 162 33.58 -10.26 -13.64
CA THR A 162 33.59 -8.89 -14.13
C THR A 162 32.47 -8.73 -15.15
N GLY A 163 31.51 -7.83 -14.87
CA GLY A 163 30.50 -7.46 -15.86
C GLY A 163 29.34 -6.70 -15.24
N GLU A 164 29.21 -5.43 -15.61
CA GLU A 164 28.09 -4.52 -15.54
C GLU A 164 27.40 -4.34 -14.17
N SER A 165 27.52 -3.13 -13.64
CA SER A 165 26.82 -2.65 -12.44
C SER A 165 25.32 -2.77 -12.63
N PRO A 166 24.57 -3.63 -11.90
CA PRO A 166 23.14 -3.59 -11.97
C PRO A 166 22.67 -2.26 -11.36
N GLN A 167 21.87 -1.51 -12.11
CA GLN A 167 21.18 -0.34 -11.61
C GLN A 167 20.50 -0.70 -10.30
N LYS A 168 20.76 0.10 -9.25
CA LYS A 168 20.18 -0.06 -7.91
C LYS A 168 18.68 0.25 -7.99
N ALA A 169 17.86 -0.76 -8.26
CA ALA A 169 16.41 -0.63 -8.18
C ALA A 169 15.98 -0.60 -6.71
N SER A 170 15.04 0.26 -6.35
CA SER A 170 14.38 0.23 -5.04
C SER A 170 13.61 -1.08 -4.88
N LEU A 171 13.55 -1.66 -3.66
CA LEU A 171 12.73 -2.85 -3.38
C LEU A 171 11.24 -2.60 -3.67
N THR A 172 10.77 -1.37 -3.44
CA THR A 172 9.41 -0.96 -3.76
C THR A 172 9.13 -0.87 -5.26
N ALA A 173 10.16 -0.80 -6.11
CA ALA A 173 9.99 -0.73 -7.57
C ALA A 173 9.44 -2.02 -8.19
N ASN A 174 9.40 -3.12 -7.45
CA ASN A 174 9.03 -4.44 -7.97
C ASN A 174 7.67 -4.95 -7.50
N ILE A 175 6.95 -4.20 -6.67
CA ILE A 175 5.63 -4.58 -6.16
C ILE A 175 4.63 -3.43 -6.33
N PRO A 176 3.36 -3.71 -6.62
CA PRO A 176 2.29 -2.72 -6.61
C PRO A 176 2.23 -2.00 -5.25
N LEU A 177 2.02 -0.70 -5.30
CA LEU A 177 2.01 0.18 -4.14
C LEU A 177 0.69 0.95 -4.08
N LEU A 178 0.04 0.94 -2.94
CA LEU A 178 -1.10 1.80 -2.63
C LEU A 178 -0.65 2.82 -1.58
N ILE A 179 -0.85 4.11 -1.85
CA ILE A 179 -0.56 5.19 -0.90
C ILE A 179 -1.86 5.92 -0.57
N ASP A 180 -2.15 6.04 0.71
CA ASP A 180 -3.38 6.61 1.22
C ASP A 180 -3.14 7.59 2.38
N ALA A 181 -4.07 8.47 2.61
CA ALA A 181 -4.16 9.34 3.78
C ALA A 181 -2.86 10.14 4.06
N ASP A 182 -2.30 10.03 5.27
CA ASP A 182 -1.08 10.75 5.63
C ASP A 182 0.11 10.36 4.75
N GLY A 183 0.13 9.15 4.18
CA GLY A 183 1.11 8.74 3.19
C GLY A 183 1.14 9.66 1.97
N LEU A 184 -0.02 10.11 1.49
CA LEU A 184 -0.15 11.06 0.38
C LEU A 184 0.39 12.45 0.76
N ARG A 185 0.06 12.93 1.95
CA ARG A 185 0.53 14.21 2.47
C ARG A 185 2.05 14.23 2.66
N LEU A 186 2.62 13.11 3.12
CA LEU A 186 4.06 12.97 3.27
C LEU A 186 4.76 12.83 1.91
N LEU A 187 4.13 12.16 0.95
CA LEU A 187 4.61 12.08 -0.44
C LEU A 187 4.65 13.47 -1.09
N ALA A 188 3.62 14.28 -0.91
CA ALA A 188 3.54 15.64 -1.44
C ALA A 188 4.68 16.57 -0.98
N LYS A 189 5.28 16.28 0.19
CA LYS A 189 6.47 17.01 0.68
C LYS A 189 7.77 16.67 -0.09
N VAL A 190 7.74 15.66 -0.94
CA VAL A 190 8.91 15.22 -1.71
C VAL A 190 8.94 15.91 -3.07
N GLU A 191 9.94 16.73 -3.31
CA GLU A 191 10.09 17.40 -4.60
C GLU A 191 10.20 16.40 -5.75
N ASN A 192 9.41 16.62 -6.82
CA ASN A 192 9.37 15.77 -8.02
C ASN A 192 9.10 14.28 -7.70
N TRP A 193 8.23 14.01 -6.73
CA TRP A 193 7.90 12.66 -6.28
C TRP A 193 7.41 11.76 -7.42
N SER A 194 6.59 12.29 -8.33
CA SER A 194 6.00 11.52 -9.44
C SER A 194 7.06 10.98 -10.41
N ALA A 195 8.13 11.74 -10.66
CA ALA A 195 9.25 11.27 -11.49
C ALA A 195 10.17 10.27 -10.75
N LYS A 196 10.11 10.23 -9.43
CA LYS A 196 10.93 9.36 -8.60
C LYS A 196 10.27 8.01 -8.28
N LEU A 197 8.94 7.95 -8.30
CA LEU A 197 8.21 6.68 -8.08
C LEU A 197 8.38 5.76 -9.30
N ARG A 198 8.82 4.52 -9.03
CA ARG A 198 9.13 3.52 -10.07
C ARG A 198 8.24 2.28 -10.02
N ALA A 199 7.29 2.21 -9.11
CA ALA A 199 6.37 1.10 -8.95
C ALA A 199 5.05 1.39 -9.66
N GLU A 200 4.25 0.34 -9.90
CA GLU A 200 2.83 0.51 -10.14
C GLU A 200 2.20 1.10 -8.88
N VAL A 201 1.69 2.32 -8.97
CA VAL A 201 1.19 3.07 -7.83
C VAL A 201 -0.27 3.41 -8.01
N VAL A 202 -1.06 3.11 -7.00
CA VAL A 202 -2.43 3.61 -6.84
C VAL A 202 -2.45 4.64 -5.71
N LEU A 203 -2.97 5.80 -5.98
CA LEU A 203 -3.19 6.87 -4.99
C LEU A 203 -4.69 7.02 -4.75
N THR A 204 -5.10 7.21 -3.49
CA THR A 204 -6.51 7.34 -3.09
C THR A 204 -6.82 8.70 -2.46
N PRO A 205 -6.46 9.82 -3.09
CA PRO A 205 -6.61 11.13 -2.50
C PRO A 205 -8.08 11.58 -2.45
N HIS A 206 -8.54 12.07 -1.32
CA HIS A 206 -9.71 12.93 -1.28
C HIS A 206 -9.36 14.34 -1.87
N PRO A 207 -10.35 15.23 -2.16
CA PRO A 207 -10.05 16.50 -2.84
C PRO A 207 -8.96 17.35 -2.18
N GLY A 208 -8.90 17.38 -0.84
CA GLY A 208 -7.88 18.12 -0.11
C GLY A 208 -6.48 17.52 -0.23
N GLU A 209 -6.35 16.20 -0.27
CA GLU A 209 -5.08 15.50 -0.50
C GLU A 209 -4.61 15.66 -1.95
N MET A 210 -5.55 15.58 -2.91
CA MET A 210 -5.23 15.81 -4.33
C MET A 210 -4.73 17.23 -4.59
N SER A 211 -5.24 18.20 -3.84
CA SER A 211 -4.78 19.60 -3.94
C SER A 211 -3.37 19.80 -3.39
N ALA A 212 -2.89 18.90 -2.52
CA ALA A 212 -1.55 18.96 -1.94
C ALA A 212 -0.49 18.23 -2.78
N LEU A 213 -0.90 17.25 -3.59
CA LEU A 213 -0.05 16.48 -4.51
C LEU A 213 0.34 17.28 -5.74
#